data_93caf72c65729a1f8e53eb36998f9d83
#
_entry.id   93caf72c65729a1f8e53eb36998f9d83
#
_cell.length_a   1.000
_cell.length_b   1.000
_cell.length_c   1.000
_cell.angle_alpha   90.00
_cell.angle_beta   90.00
_cell.angle_gamma   90.00
#
_symmetry.space_group_name_H-M   'P 1'
#
loop_
_entity.id
_entity.type
_entity.pdbx_description
1 polymer ?
#
loop_
_entity_poly.entity_id
_entity_poly.type
_entity_poly.pdbx_seq_one_letter_code
_entity_poly.pdbx_strand_id
1 'polypeptide(L)'
;MKKLFLILTLTISTFSFSQQAELFKIRKYRIGNLEDKVKETSGLSLMNGKLYTFNDSGNSSELFELEKSTGQIIGTIQINGKNKDWEALTNDGKNFYIGDFGNNGGTRKDLEIYKVPFEDNSSKNDSVKLISFEYPEQQEFIPKYSETDFDAEAMIYLNGKIHLFTKEWGSKSTTHYLIDPEISEKQKAQKIENYKTGFIVTDASYFNKNLYLIGYTKKTEVFLDIFDEAEPGIFLNKIPNIIISEALYLLDKLKELPLMKQESIFRGKSFILRLAEENKAFILFR
;
A
#
# COMPACT_ATOMS: atom_id res chain seq x y z
N MET A 1 46.09 -47.53 36.69
CA MET A 1 45.95 -46.86 35.39
C MET A 1 44.57 -46.25 35.33
N LYS A 2 44.46 -44.91 35.59
CA LYS A 2 43.19 -44.18 35.57
C LYS A 2 43.02 -43.63 34.14
N LYS A 3 42.01 -44.07 33.42
CA LYS A 3 41.65 -43.49 32.09
C LYS A 3 40.91 -42.18 32.33
N LEU A 4 41.53 -41.10 31.92
CA LEU A 4 40.93 -39.76 31.88
C LEU A 4 40.03 -39.69 30.65
N PHE A 5 38.70 -39.64 30.85
CA PHE A 5 37.74 -39.35 29.79
C PHE A 5 37.66 -37.83 29.60
N LEU A 6 38.24 -37.34 28.49
CA LEU A 6 38.13 -35.96 28.10
C LEU A 6 36.80 -35.81 27.32
N ILE A 7 35.78 -35.28 28.00
CA ILE A 7 34.51 -34.88 27.35
C ILE A 7 34.76 -33.57 26.63
N LEU A 8 34.95 -33.64 25.33
CA LEU A 8 34.97 -32.46 24.47
C LEU A 8 33.51 -32.00 24.26
N THR A 9 33.07 -31.09 25.10
CA THR A 9 31.78 -30.38 24.88
C THR A 9 31.93 -29.45 23.69
N LEU A 10 31.45 -29.90 22.53
CA LEU A 10 31.30 -29.09 21.33
C LEU A 10 30.17 -28.09 21.59
N THR A 11 30.50 -26.88 22.07
CA THR A 11 29.55 -25.77 22.10
C THR A 11 29.29 -25.34 20.67
N ILE A 12 28.25 -25.88 20.08
CA ILE A 12 27.67 -25.34 18.86
C ILE A 12 27.07 -24.00 19.28
N SER A 13 27.83 -22.91 19.09
CA SER A 13 27.30 -21.58 19.10
C SER A 13 26.37 -21.47 17.90
N THR A 14 25.07 -21.67 18.14
CA THR A 14 24.04 -21.26 17.23
C THR A 14 24.15 -19.73 17.13
N PHE A 15 24.84 -19.25 16.09
CA PHE A 15 24.69 -17.89 15.67
C PHE A 15 23.21 -17.73 15.26
N SER A 16 22.37 -17.35 16.19
CA SER A 16 21.11 -16.74 15.89
C SER A 16 21.46 -15.46 15.14
N PHE A 17 21.43 -15.51 13.79
CA PHE A 17 21.30 -14.30 13.02
C PHE A 17 19.93 -13.73 13.37
N SER A 18 19.88 -12.96 14.45
CA SER A 18 18.83 -12.00 14.65
C SER A 18 18.94 -11.09 13.42
N GLN A 19 18.03 -11.24 12.46
CA GLN A 19 17.87 -10.28 11.38
C GLN A 19 17.51 -8.96 12.07
N GLN A 20 18.53 -8.16 12.32
CA GLN A 20 18.36 -6.83 12.89
C GLN A 20 17.68 -6.02 11.79
N ALA A 21 16.42 -5.65 12.02
CA ALA A 21 15.70 -4.82 11.09
C ALA A 21 16.51 -3.54 10.83
N GLU A 22 16.76 -3.24 9.56
CA GLU A 22 17.51 -2.04 9.18
C GLU A 22 16.64 -0.82 9.46
N LEU A 23 17.16 0.10 10.27
CA LEU A 23 16.47 1.35 10.59
C LEU A 23 16.69 2.37 9.48
N PHE A 24 15.66 2.60 8.67
CA PHE A 24 15.71 3.55 7.58
C PHE A 24 15.23 4.94 8.02
N LYS A 25 16.12 5.94 7.99
CA LYS A 25 15.82 7.33 8.39
C LYS A 25 15.22 8.11 7.23
N ILE A 26 13.90 8.20 7.19
CA ILE A 26 13.15 8.83 6.09
C ILE A 26 13.07 10.35 6.15
N ARG A 27 13.28 10.97 7.31
CA ARG A 27 13.16 12.43 7.51
C ARG A 27 13.97 13.27 6.53
N LYS A 28 15.16 12.78 6.14
CA LYS A 28 16.00 13.45 5.15
C LYS A 28 15.39 13.50 3.75
N TYR A 29 14.36 12.71 3.50
CA TYR A 29 13.64 12.66 2.22
C TYR A 29 12.31 13.41 2.25
N ARG A 30 11.97 14.05 3.37
CA ARG A 30 10.76 14.87 3.48
C ARG A 30 10.88 16.08 2.58
N ILE A 31 9.95 16.24 1.64
CA ILE A 31 9.91 17.36 0.69
C ILE A 31 8.98 18.50 1.16
N GLY A 32 7.94 18.20 1.93
CA GLY A 32 6.99 19.22 2.37
C GLY A 32 5.91 18.69 3.31
N ASN A 33 4.95 19.53 3.61
CA ASN A 33 3.68 19.18 4.22
C ASN A 33 2.60 19.29 3.16
N LEU A 34 1.67 18.35 3.16
CA LEU A 34 0.47 18.45 2.33
C LEU A 34 -0.47 19.54 2.89
N GLU A 35 -1.22 20.16 2.00
CA GLU A 35 -2.27 21.09 2.35
C GLU A 35 -3.45 20.37 3.02
N ASP A 36 -4.23 21.10 3.83
CA ASP A 36 -5.42 20.56 4.51
C ASP A 36 -6.47 20.00 3.55
N LYS A 37 -6.49 20.45 2.30
CA LYS A 37 -7.39 19.93 1.26
C LYS A 37 -7.14 18.46 0.94
N VAL A 38 -5.90 17.98 1.11
CA VAL A 38 -5.49 16.58 0.92
C VAL A 38 -5.14 15.87 2.23
N LYS A 39 -5.82 16.27 3.31
CA LYS A 39 -5.61 15.70 4.65
C LYS A 39 -5.91 14.20 4.76
N GLU A 40 -6.65 13.62 3.83
CA GLU A 40 -7.04 12.21 3.78
C GLU A 40 -6.45 11.47 2.55
N THR A 41 -5.25 11.94 2.12
CA THR A 41 -4.57 11.32 0.98
C THR A 41 -4.39 9.81 1.17
N SER A 42 -4.86 9.02 0.21
CA SER A 42 -4.86 7.57 0.26
C SER A 42 -4.15 6.90 -0.90
N GLY A 43 -3.91 7.59 -1.99
CA GLY A 43 -3.16 7.06 -3.14
C GLY A 43 -2.16 8.07 -3.69
N LEU A 44 -1.03 7.59 -4.22
CA LEU A 44 -0.02 8.43 -4.85
C LEU A 44 0.48 7.81 -6.15
N SER A 45 0.47 8.57 -7.25
CA SER A 45 0.91 8.07 -8.54
C SER A 45 1.73 9.11 -9.30
N LEU A 46 2.83 8.67 -9.90
CA LEU A 46 3.62 9.48 -10.82
C LEU A 46 3.20 9.13 -12.26
N MET A 47 2.68 10.10 -13.00
CA MET A 47 2.27 9.95 -14.40
C MET A 47 2.83 11.09 -15.23
N ASN A 48 3.51 10.76 -16.32
CA ASN A 48 4.12 11.76 -17.22
C ASN A 48 4.99 12.80 -16.48
N GLY A 49 5.73 12.37 -15.46
CA GLY A 49 6.59 13.21 -14.64
C GLY A 49 5.88 14.10 -13.62
N LYS A 50 4.56 14.01 -13.49
CA LYS A 50 3.71 14.76 -12.55
C LYS A 50 3.21 13.83 -11.44
N LEU A 51 3.07 14.37 -10.25
CA LEU A 51 2.64 13.64 -9.05
C LEU A 51 1.16 13.89 -8.77
N TYR A 52 0.40 12.82 -8.57
CA TYR A 52 -1.03 12.87 -8.33
C TYR A 52 -1.41 12.12 -7.07
N THR A 53 -2.42 12.63 -6.38
CA THR A 53 -3.03 12.01 -5.20
C THR A 53 -4.54 12.27 -5.17
N PHE A 54 -5.23 11.61 -4.26
CA PHE A 54 -6.66 11.83 -3.94
C PHE A 54 -6.89 11.62 -2.44
N ASN A 55 -8.05 12.00 -1.96
CA ASN A 55 -8.48 11.70 -0.60
C ASN A 55 -9.29 10.40 -0.53
N ASP A 56 -9.21 9.74 0.60
CA ASP A 56 -9.98 8.58 1.03
C ASP A 56 -11.50 8.82 1.01
N SER A 57 -12.27 7.85 1.47
CA SER A 57 -13.73 7.81 1.51
C SER A 57 -14.38 9.07 2.10
N GLY A 58 -15.58 9.38 1.60
CA GLY A 58 -16.35 10.54 2.06
C GLY A 58 -15.90 11.89 1.53
N ASN A 59 -14.86 11.92 0.71
CA ASN A 59 -14.36 13.12 0.04
C ASN A 59 -14.85 13.20 -1.42
N SER A 60 -14.56 14.33 -2.08
CA SER A 60 -14.87 14.53 -3.50
C SER A 60 -14.09 13.58 -4.38
N SER A 61 -14.66 13.25 -5.55
CA SER A 61 -14.01 12.41 -6.57
C SER A 61 -13.03 13.24 -7.39
N GLU A 62 -11.92 13.65 -6.78
CA GLU A 62 -10.91 14.53 -7.35
C GLU A 62 -9.52 13.90 -7.29
N LEU A 63 -8.73 14.09 -8.37
CA LEU A 63 -7.29 13.91 -8.33
C LEU A 63 -6.62 15.29 -8.17
N PHE A 64 -5.65 15.37 -7.30
CA PHE A 64 -4.85 16.56 -7.06
C PHE A 64 -3.46 16.38 -7.65
N GLU A 65 -3.05 17.28 -8.54
CA GLU A 65 -1.67 17.38 -9.02
C GLU A 65 -0.85 18.12 -7.96
N LEU A 66 0.25 17.50 -7.54
CA LEU A 66 1.14 18.04 -6.52
C LEU A 66 2.47 18.51 -7.14
N GLU A 67 2.95 19.66 -6.68
CA GLU A 67 4.33 20.07 -6.95
C GLU A 67 5.29 19.12 -6.22
N LYS A 68 6.16 18.46 -6.98
CA LYS A 68 7.05 17.40 -6.46
C LYS A 68 8.05 17.90 -5.42
N SER A 69 8.43 19.15 -5.47
CA SER A 69 9.44 19.74 -4.59
C SER A 69 8.87 20.27 -3.26
N THR A 70 7.55 20.50 -3.19
CA THR A 70 6.91 21.12 -2.03
C THR A 70 5.72 20.32 -1.49
N GLY A 71 5.07 19.49 -2.32
CA GLY A 71 3.82 18.81 -2.01
C GLY A 71 2.58 19.71 -2.11
N GLN A 72 2.71 20.95 -2.58
CA GLN A 72 1.59 21.86 -2.76
C GLN A 72 0.69 21.45 -3.93
N ILE A 73 -0.61 21.69 -3.81
CA ILE A 73 -1.58 21.45 -4.89
C ILE A 73 -1.39 22.51 -5.98
N ILE A 74 -1.09 22.06 -7.19
CA ILE A 74 -0.95 22.91 -8.38
C ILE A 74 -2.03 22.68 -9.43
N GLY A 75 -2.84 21.65 -9.26
CA GLY A 75 -3.96 21.33 -10.13
C GLY A 75 -4.98 20.41 -9.47
N THR A 76 -6.21 20.45 -9.97
CA THR A 76 -7.30 19.57 -9.52
C THR A 76 -8.04 19.06 -10.75
N ILE A 77 -8.30 17.75 -10.78
CA ILE A 77 -8.99 17.07 -11.86
C ILE A 77 -10.22 16.40 -11.28
N GLN A 78 -11.39 16.83 -11.73
CA GLN A 78 -12.65 16.17 -11.35
C GLN A 78 -12.77 14.85 -12.09
N ILE A 79 -13.10 13.77 -11.38
CA ILE A 79 -13.33 12.43 -11.93
C ILE A 79 -14.83 12.16 -11.98
N ASN A 80 -15.30 11.67 -13.12
CA ASN A 80 -16.68 11.20 -13.28
C ASN A 80 -16.85 9.85 -12.60
N GLY A 81 -17.15 9.88 -11.31
CA GLY A 81 -17.29 8.72 -10.46
C GLY A 81 -17.72 9.13 -9.07
N LYS A 82 -17.91 8.17 -8.20
CA LYS A 82 -18.23 8.39 -6.80
C LYS A 82 -17.09 7.81 -5.95
N ASN A 83 -16.54 8.61 -5.05
CA ASN A 83 -15.62 8.11 -4.04
C ASN A 83 -16.45 7.45 -2.92
N LYS A 84 -16.59 6.12 -2.99
CA LYS A 84 -17.21 5.33 -1.91
C LYS A 84 -16.17 5.01 -0.85
N ASP A 85 -15.02 4.46 -1.30
CA ASP A 85 -13.90 4.06 -0.46
C ASP A 85 -12.64 3.90 -1.32
N TRP A 86 -12.13 5.07 -1.82
CA TRP A 86 -10.95 5.10 -2.68
C TRP A 86 -9.68 4.87 -1.86
N GLU A 87 -8.90 3.86 -2.23
CA GLU A 87 -7.77 3.39 -1.42
C GLU A 87 -6.43 3.41 -2.15
N ALA A 88 -6.41 3.23 -3.46
CA ALA A 88 -5.16 3.12 -4.21
C ALA A 88 -5.18 3.82 -5.56
N LEU A 89 -4.01 4.31 -6.00
CA LEU A 89 -3.82 4.98 -7.30
C LEU A 89 -2.63 4.39 -8.03
N THR A 90 -2.85 3.92 -9.25
CA THR A 90 -1.78 3.53 -10.16
C THR A 90 -2.05 4.00 -11.58
N ASN A 91 -1.13 3.80 -12.51
CA ASN A 91 -1.31 4.18 -13.90
C ASN A 91 -0.52 3.29 -14.85
N ASP A 92 -0.90 3.30 -16.14
CA ASP A 92 -0.21 2.63 -17.24
C ASP A 92 0.49 3.61 -18.21
N GLY A 93 0.59 4.88 -17.82
CA GLY A 93 1.11 5.97 -18.65
C GLY A 93 0.07 6.63 -19.57
N LYS A 94 -1.14 6.05 -19.70
CA LYS A 94 -2.27 6.56 -20.50
C LYS A 94 -3.56 6.66 -19.71
N ASN A 95 -3.74 5.79 -18.73
CA ASN A 95 -4.90 5.75 -17.87
C ASN A 95 -4.47 5.81 -16.41
N PHE A 96 -5.22 6.53 -15.59
CA PHE A 96 -5.20 6.28 -14.15
C PHE A 96 -6.13 5.12 -13.82
N TYR A 97 -5.73 4.36 -12.82
CA TYR A 97 -6.55 3.34 -12.17
C TYR A 97 -6.74 3.77 -10.72
N ILE A 98 -8.00 4.00 -10.33
CA ILE A 98 -8.37 4.43 -8.97
C ILE A 98 -9.15 3.29 -8.33
N GLY A 99 -8.62 2.74 -7.26
CA GLY A 99 -9.23 1.62 -6.57
C GLY A 99 -10.31 2.06 -5.58
N ASP A 100 -11.56 1.78 -5.88
CA ASP A 100 -12.72 1.95 -4.99
C ASP A 100 -13.07 0.58 -4.40
N PHE A 101 -12.24 0.13 -3.50
CA PHE A 101 -12.33 -1.24 -2.99
C PHE A 101 -12.06 -1.39 -1.50
N GLY A 102 -11.97 -0.30 -0.75
CA GLY A 102 -11.88 -0.35 0.70
C GLY A 102 -13.04 -1.16 1.26
N ASN A 103 -12.73 -2.10 2.16
CA ASN A 103 -13.70 -3.07 2.67
C ASN A 103 -13.35 -3.51 4.10
N ASN A 104 -12.95 -2.58 4.94
CA ASN A 104 -12.52 -2.86 6.31
C ASN A 104 -13.60 -3.45 7.22
N GLY A 105 -14.86 -3.40 6.79
CA GLY A 105 -15.98 -4.12 7.39
C GLY A 105 -16.22 -5.53 6.84
N GLY A 106 -15.58 -5.89 5.71
CA GLY A 106 -15.77 -7.20 5.05
C GLY A 106 -17.12 -7.40 4.39
N THR A 107 -17.89 -6.35 4.12
CA THR A 107 -19.29 -6.45 3.67
C THR A 107 -19.53 -6.05 2.22
N ARG A 108 -18.56 -5.42 1.56
CA ARG A 108 -18.74 -4.90 0.21
C ARG A 108 -18.77 -6.02 -0.85
N LYS A 109 -19.69 -5.86 -1.81
CA LYS A 109 -19.89 -6.73 -2.97
C LYS A 109 -19.72 -5.97 -4.30
N ASP A 110 -19.45 -4.67 -4.20
CA ASP A 110 -19.31 -3.70 -5.27
C ASP A 110 -17.90 -3.14 -5.33
N LEU A 111 -16.89 -4.02 -5.29
CA LEU A 111 -15.50 -3.65 -5.42
C LEU A 111 -15.21 -3.27 -6.87
N GLU A 112 -14.65 -2.08 -7.07
CA GLU A 112 -14.49 -1.47 -8.39
C GLU A 112 -13.13 -0.77 -8.52
N ILE A 113 -12.66 -0.67 -9.76
CA ILE A 113 -11.52 0.16 -10.13
C ILE A 113 -11.96 1.06 -11.27
N TYR A 114 -11.81 2.37 -11.09
CA TYR A 114 -12.05 3.33 -12.16
C TYR A 114 -10.84 3.35 -13.11
N LYS A 115 -11.04 3.02 -14.38
CA LYS A 115 -10.08 3.24 -15.45
C LYS A 115 -10.39 4.58 -16.10
N VAL A 116 -9.55 5.57 -15.84
CA VAL A 116 -9.72 6.97 -16.24
C VAL A 116 -8.71 7.30 -17.33
N PRO A 117 -9.11 7.37 -18.61
CA PRO A 117 -8.21 7.81 -19.68
C PRO A 117 -7.70 9.23 -19.42
N PHE A 118 -6.41 9.43 -19.61
CA PHE A 118 -5.72 10.67 -19.31
C PHE A 118 -4.82 11.08 -20.47
N GLU A 119 -5.19 12.15 -21.16
CA GLU A 119 -4.47 12.70 -22.30
C GLU A 119 -4.32 14.21 -22.13
N ASP A 120 -3.22 14.76 -22.59
CA ASP A 120 -2.93 16.20 -22.56
C ASP A 120 -3.14 16.84 -21.18
N ASN A 121 -2.75 16.13 -20.13
CA ASN A 121 -2.92 16.53 -18.72
C ASN A 121 -4.39 16.77 -18.31
N SER A 122 -5.33 16.11 -18.96
CA SER A 122 -6.75 16.16 -18.62
C SER A 122 -7.37 14.76 -18.61
N SER A 123 -8.34 14.55 -17.71
CA SER A 123 -9.15 13.33 -17.72
C SER A 123 -10.16 13.35 -18.85
N LYS A 124 -10.36 12.21 -19.47
CA LYS A 124 -11.46 12.00 -20.44
C LYS A 124 -12.66 11.42 -19.70
N ASN A 125 -13.32 12.24 -18.92
CA ASN A 125 -14.39 11.82 -18.00
C ASN A 125 -15.54 11.05 -18.66
N ASP A 126 -15.88 11.37 -19.90
CA ASP A 126 -16.92 10.66 -20.65
C ASP A 126 -16.52 9.23 -21.05
N SER A 127 -15.24 8.90 -20.91
CA SER A 127 -14.68 7.59 -21.25
C SER A 127 -14.22 6.80 -20.01
N VAL A 128 -14.59 7.22 -18.81
CA VAL A 128 -14.30 6.47 -17.58
C VAL A 128 -15.00 5.13 -17.61
N LYS A 129 -14.25 4.05 -17.36
CA LYS A 129 -14.76 2.69 -17.30
C LYS A 129 -14.62 2.15 -15.88
N LEU A 130 -15.57 1.29 -15.50
CA LEU A 130 -15.51 0.54 -14.24
C LEU A 130 -15.03 -0.88 -14.52
N ILE A 131 -14.06 -1.32 -13.71
CA ILE A 131 -13.57 -2.69 -13.67
C ILE A 131 -14.09 -3.28 -12.37
N SER A 132 -15.16 -4.05 -12.44
CA SER A 132 -15.79 -4.66 -11.26
C SER A 132 -15.17 -6.03 -10.99
N PHE A 133 -14.94 -6.34 -9.72
CA PHE A 133 -14.36 -7.63 -9.33
C PHE A 133 -14.92 -8.14 -8.01
N GLU A 134 -14.60 -9.39 -7.69
CA GLU A 134 -14.88 -10.03 -6.41
C GLU A 134 -13.73 -10.96 -6.02
N TYR A 135 -13.54 -11.16 -4.71
CA TYR A 135 -12.64 -12.19 -4.21
C TYR A 135 -13.33 -13.55 -4.24
N PRO A 136 -12.83 -14.55 -4.97
CA PRO A 136 -13.49 -15.85 -5.09
C PRO A 136 -13.58 -16.60 -3.75
N GLU A 137 -12.72 -16.28 -2.80
CA GLU A 137 -12.68 -16.90 -1.48
C GLU A 137 -13.63 -16.23 -0.47
N GLN A 138 -14.10 -15.01 -0.74
CA GLN A 138 -15.02 -14.31 0.18
C GLN A 138 -16.44 -14.86 0.04
N GLN A 139 -16.81 -15.75 0.93
CA GLN A 139 -18.14 -16.37 0.94
C GLN A 139 -19.09 -15.69 1.93
N GLU A 140 -18.56 -15.01 2.95
CA GLU A 140 -19.33 -14.33 3.99
C GLU A 140 -19.16 -12.81 3.88
N PHE A 141 -20.26 -12.09 4.08
CA PHE A 141 -20.31 -10.62 4.06
C PHE A 141 -20.91 -10.09 5.38
N ILE A 142 -20.57 -10.76 6.46
CA ILE A 142 -20.95 -10.37 7.82
C ILE A 142 -19.95 -9.31 8.32
N PRO A 143 -20.41 -8.20 8.91
CA PRO A 143 -19.52 -7.16 9.40
C PRO A 143 -18.48 -7.68 10.40
N LYS A 144 -17.20 -7.52 10.09
CA LYS A 144 -16.06 -7.89 10.92
C LYS A 144 -15.04 -6.75 10.86
N TYR A 145 -15.38 -5.61 11.43
CA TYR A 145 -14.53 -4.40 11.38
C TYR A 145 -13.14 -4.64 11.93
N SER A 146 -12.12 -4.35 11.11
CA SER A 146 -10.70 -4.58 11.43
C SER A 146 -10.36 -6.03 11.81
N GLU A 147 -11.10 -6.99 11.24
CA GLU A 147 -10.88 -8.44 11.41
C GLU A 147 -11.00 -9.20 10.08
N THR A 148 -11.45 -8.55 9.01
CA THR A 148 -11.54 -9.13 7.66
C THR A 148 -10.17 -9.26 7.03
N ASP A 149 -9.98 -10.27 6.17
CA ASP A 149 -8.81 -10.43 5.30
C ASP A 149 -9.15 -10.07 3.83
N PHE A 150 -10.33 -9.47 3.59
CA PHE A 150 -10.80 -9.03 2.27
C PHE A 150 -10.93 -7.51 2.13
N ASP A 151 -10.16 -6.77 2.92
CA ASP A 151 -9.89 -5.36 2.72
C ASP A 151 -8.68 -5.18 1.80
N ALA A 152 -8.55 -4.04 1.14
CA ALA A 152 -7.37 -3.72 0.33
C ALA A 152 -7.09 -2.21 0.32
N GLU A 153 -5.81 -1.85 0.29
CA GLU A 153 -5.33 -0.46 0.18
C GLU A 153 -4.16 -0.33 -0.81
N ALA A 154 -3.73 -1.42 -1.45
CA ALA A 154 -2.51 -1.42 -2.25
C ALA A 154 -2.74 -2.00 -3.65
N MET A 155 -2.27 -1.27 -4.68
CA MET A 155 -2.44 -1.65 -6.07
C MET A 155 -1.30 -1.11 -6.94
N ILE A 156 -0.81 -1.93 -7.87
CA ILE A 156 0.11 -1.49 -8.94
C ILE A 156 -0.39 -1.97 -10.30
N TYR A 157 -0.08 -1.21 -11.36
CA TYR A 157 -0.20 -1.69 -12.74
C TYR A 157 1.15 -2.20 -13.22
N LEU A 158 1.19 -3.45 -13.66
CA LEU A 158 2.41 -4.10 -14.13
C LEU A 158 2.07 -5.13 -15.21
N ASN A 159 2.83 -5.17 -16.29
CA ASN A 159 2.71 -6.16 -17.36
C ASN A 159 1.28 -6.34 -17.91
N GLY A 160 0.53 -5.25 -18.07
CA GLY A 160 -0.84 -5.28 -18.61
C GLY A 160 -1.92 -5.72 -17.62
N LYS A 161 -1.59 -5.92 -16.36
CA LYS A 161 -2.51 -6.35 -15.30
C LYS A 161 -2.47 -5.40 -14.10
N ILE A 162 -3.55 -5.39 -13.35
CA ILE A 162 -3.60 -4.76 -12.04
C ILE A 162 -3.26 -5.84 -11.00
N HIS A 163 -2.24 -5.56 -10.21
CA HIS A 163 -1.81 -6.36 -9.08
C HIS A 163 -2.37 -5.71 -7.82
N LEU A 164 -3.30 -6.38 -7.15
CA LEU A 164 -3.96 -5.95 -5.94
C LEU A 164 -3.39 -6.71 -4.75
N PHE A 165 -3.13 -6.02 -3.65
CA PHE A 165 -2.64 -6.59 -2.40
C PHE A 165 -3.62 -6.29 -1.27
N THR A 166 -4.11 -7.34 -0.61
CA THR A 166 -5.09 -7.20 0.46
C THR A 166 -4.47 -6.61 1.73
N LYS A 167 -5.28 -5.88 2.48
CA LYS A 167 -5.00 -5.42 3.84
C LYS A 167 -5.64 -6.40 4.82
N GLU A 168 -4.92 -7.44 5.17
CA GLU A 168 -5.45 -8.53 5.99
C GLU A 168 -5.38 -8.18 7.48
N TRP A 169 -6.50 -7.75 8.03
CA TRP A 169 -6.63 -7.36 9.44
C TRP A 169 -6.50 -8.54 10.40
N GLY A 170 -7.01 -9.71 10.03
CA GLY A 170 -6.98 -10.92 10.82
C GLY A 170 -5.63 -11.59 10.81
N SER A 171 -5.19 -12.00 9.64
CA SER A 171 -3.98 -12.81 9.42
C SER A 171 -2.66 -12.05 9.56
N LYS A 172 -2.67 -10.70 9.38
CA LYS A 172 -1.46 -9.87 9.24
C LYS A 172 -0.57 -10.31 8.09
N SER A 173 -1.22 -10.70 7.01
CA SER A 173 -0.61 -11.10 5.73
C SER A 173 -1.13 -10.18 4.64
N THR A 174 -0.77 -10.47 3.41
CA THR A 174 -1.40 -9.90 2.22
C THR A 174 -1.54 -10.97 1.15
N THR A 175 -2.67 -11.04 0.51
CA THR A 175 -2.87 -11.89 -0.67
C THR A 175 -2.75 -11.03 -1.92
N HIS A 176 -1.93 -11.50 -2.85
CA HIS A 176 -1.74 -10.91 -4.16
C HIS A 176 -2.77 -11.49 -5.13
N TYR A 177 -3.54 -10.60 -5.75
CA TYR A 177 -4.50 -10.92 -6.80
C TYR A 177 -4.14 -10.21 -8.10
N LEU A 178 -4.48 -10.84 -9.23
CA LEU A 178 -4.47 -10.20 -10.54
C LEU A 178 -5.90 -9.88 -10.99
N ILE A 179 -6.06 -8.68 -11.57
CA ILE A 179 -7.29 -8.20 -12.18
C ILE A 179 -6.96 -7.75 -13.60
N ASP A 180 -7.75 -8.20 -14.57
CA ASP A 180 -7.60 -7.81 -15.96
C ASP A 180 -8.31 -6.48 -16.24
N PRO A 181 -7.59 -5.38 -16.57
CA PRO A 181 -8.21 -4.09 -16.81
C PRO A 181 -8.99 -4.00 -18.13
N GLU A 182 -8.94 -5.02 -18.99
CA GLU A 182 -9.64 -5.06 -20.25
C GLU A 182 -10.98 -5.83 -20.20
N ILE A 183 -11.25 -6.54 -19.09
CA ILE A 183 -12.54 -7.22 -18.88
C ILE A 183 -13.57 -6.22 -18.38
N SER A 184 -14.68 -6.07 -19.12
CA SER A 184 -15.78 -5.15 -18.78
C SER A 184 -16.83 -5.76 -17.87
N GLU A 185 -16.97 -7.09 -17.88
CA GLU A 185 -17.87 -7.81 -16.98
C GLU A 185 -17.25 -7.94 -15.60
N LYS A 186 -18.11 -8.18 -14.59
CA LYS A 186 -17.62 -8.48 -13.25
C LYS A 186 -16.78 -9.76 -13.25
N GLN A 187 -15.53 -9.64 -12.83
CA GLN A 187 -14.56 -10.74 -12.83
C GLN A 187 -14.23 -11.24 -11.44
N LYS A 188 -13.80 -12.49 -11.36
CA LYS A 188 -13.16 -13.03 -10.16
C LYS A 188 -11.70 -12.66 -10.17
N ALA A 189 -11.23 -11.98 -9.12
CA ALA A 189 -9.82 -11.69 -8.97
C ALA A 189 -9.02 -13.01 -8.90
N GLN A 190 -7.98 -13.11 -9.73
CA GLN A 190 -7.14 -14.31 -9.77
C GLN A 190 -6.14 -14.29 -8.62
N LYS A 191 -6.32 -15.16 -7.65
CA LYS A 191 -5.36 -15.34 -6.56
C LYS A 191 -4.05 -15.92 -7.07
N ILE A 192 -2.94 -15.26 -6.73
CA ILE A 192 -1.59 -15.69 -7.11
C ILE A 192 -0.87 -16.31 -5.92
N GLU A 193 -0.69 -15.55 -4.87
CA GLU A 193 0.11 -15.96 -3.71
C GLU A 193 -0.32 -15.19 -2.45
N ASN A 194 0.20 -15.61 -1.29
CA ASN A 194 0.00 -14.92 -0.03
C ASN A 194 1.35 -14.71 0.65
N TYR A 195 1.59 -13.48 1.11
CA TYR A 195 2.81 -13.09 1.81
C TYR A 195 2.54 -12.93 3.30
N LYS A 196 3.31 -13.60 4.12
CA LYS A 196 3.29 -13.45 5.59
C LYS A 196 4.12 -12.23 5.97
N THR A 197 3.55 -11.05 5.83
CA THR A 197 4.24 -9.78 6.12
C THR A 197 4.44 -9.56 7.62
N GLY A 198 3.50 -10.00 8.45
CA GLY A 198 3.48 -9.74 9.88
C GLY A 198 2.92 -8.35 10.22
N PHE A 199 2.50 -7.58 9.22
CA PHE A 199 1.86 -6.27 9.32
C PHE A 199 0.72 -6.17 8.30
N ILE A 200 -0.16 -5.19 8.46
CA ILE A 200 -1.22 -4.89 7.50
C ILE A 200 -0.67 -3.99 6.40
N VAL A 201 -0.81 -4.41 5.14
CA VAL A 201 -0.30 -3.70 3.97
C VAL A 201 -1.24 -2.54 3.63
N THR A 202 -0.67 -1.36 3.36
CA THR A 202 -1.41 -0.12 3.06
C THR A 202 -1.00 0.55 1.76
N ASP A 203 0.12 0.18 1.16
CA ASP A 203 0.48 0.62 -0.19
C ASP A 203 1.50 -0.32 -0.82
N ALA A 204 1.61 -0.25 -2.14
CA ALA A 204 2.56 -1.01 -2.94
C ALA A 204 3.22 -0.14 -4.00
N SER A 205 4.47 -0.42 -4.29
CA SER A 205 5.20 0.18 -5.39
C SER A 205 6.11 -0.85 -6.06
N TYR A 206 6.25 -0.74 -7.38
CA TYR A 206 7.18 -1.57 -8.14
C TYR A 206 8.26 -0.70 -8.77
N PHE A 207 9.50 -1.06 -8.53
CA PHE A 207 10.66 -0.36 -9.08
C PHE A 207 11.86 -1.30 -9.19
N ASN A 208 12.56 -1.22 -10.30
CA ASN A 208 13.82 -1.97 -10.55
C ASN A 208 13.69 -3.48 -10.22
N LYS A 209 12.62 -4.12 -10.71
CA LYS A 209 12.29 -5.54 -10.50
C LYS A 209 12.05 -5.92 -9.03
N ASN A 210 11.75 -4.95 -8.19
CA ASN A 210 11.38 -5.18 -6.81
C ASN A 210 9.96 -4.67 -6.55
N LEU A 211 9.17 -5.45 -5.83
CA LEU A 211 7.94 -5.04 -5.19
C LEU A 211 8.24 -4.52 -3.79
N TYR A 212 7.75 -3.36 -3.48
CA TYR A 212 7.82 -2.74 -2.17
C TYR A 212 6.43 -2.69 -1.56
N LEU A 213 6.25 -3.32 -0.41
CA LEU A 213 5.02 -3.27 0.36
C LEU A 213 5.26 -2.50 1.65
N ILE A 214 4.48 -1.46 1.88
CA ILE A 214 4.51 -0.70 3.12
C ILE A 214 3.24 -0.94 3.94
N GLY A 215 3.37 -0.85 5.26
CA GLY A 215 2.24 -1.02 6.14
C GLY A 215 2.59 -0.82 7.61
N TYR A 216 1.69 -1.19 8.49
CA TYR A 216 1.85 -0.97 9.93
C TYR A 216 1.26 -2.11 10.78
N THR A 217 1.68 -2.18 12.04
CA THR A 217 1.06 -3.06 13.03
C THR A 217 0.15 -2.27 13.98
N LYS A 218 -0.72 -2.97 14.71
CA LYS A 218 -1.54 -2.37 15.79
C LYS A 218 -0.68 -1.70 16.89
N LYS A 219 0.61 -2.05 16.97
CA LYS A 219 1.60 -1.42 17.89
C LYS A 219 2.22 -0.16 17.31
N THR A 220 1.73 0.29 16.15
CA THR A 220 2.15 1.56 15.54
C THR A 220 3.55 1.58 14.91
N GLU A 221 4.14 0.43 14.68
CA GLU A 221 5.39 0.31 13.93
C GLU A 221 5.08 0.27 12.44
N VAL A 222 5.82 1.04 11.65
CA VAL A 222 5.73 1.04 10.18
C VAL A 222 6.81 0.13 9.61
N PHE A 223 6.42 -0.72 8.67
CA PHE A 223 7.26 -1.72 8.04
C PHE A 223 7.30 -1.51 6.54
N LEU A 224 8.41 -1.86 5.96
CA LEU A 224 8.62 -1.97 4.52
C LEU A 224 9.18 -3.35 4.21
N ASP A 225 8.45 -4.15 3.46
CA ASP A 225 8.94 -5.38 2.86
C ASP A 225 9.31 -5.15 1.39
N ILE A 226 10.37 -5.80 0.94
CA ILE A 226 10.85 -5.75 -0.43
C ILE A 226 10.90 -7.18 -0.95
N PHE A 227 10.39 -7.41 -2.14
CA PHE A 227 10.36 -8.71 -2.80
C PHE A 227 10.97 -8.59 -4.19
N ASP A 228 11.89 -9.48 -4.52
CA ASP A 228 12.45 -9.59 -5.87
C ASP A 228 11.45 -10.26 -6.82
N GLU A 229 11.34 -9.74 -8.03
CA GLU A 229 10.59 -10.37 -9.10
C GLU A 229 11.41 -11.53 -9.68
N ALA A 230 10.93 -12.77 -9.48
CA ALA A 230 11.54 -13.97 -10.04
C ALA A 230 11.07 -14.26 -11.47
N GLU A 231 9.78 -14.02 -11.73
CA GLU A 231 9.13 -14.12 -13.04
C GLU A 231 8.17 -12.94 -13.20
N PRO A 232 7.74 -12.56 -14.42
CA PRO A 232 6.85 -11.44 -14.63
C PRO A 232 5.58 -11.51 -13.75
N GLY A 233 5.53 -10.63 -12.74
CA GLY A 233 4.40 -10.53 -11.79
C GLY A 233 4.42 -11.53 -10.63
N ILE A 234 5.49 -12.30 -10.44
CA ILE A 234 5.68 -13.22 -9.31
C ILE A 234 6.86 -12.75 -8.45
N PHE A 235 6.62 -12.50 -7.16
CA PHE A 235 7.58 -11.92 -6.23
C PHE A 235 7.93 -12.93 -5.12
N LEU A 236 9.07 -13.62 -5.26
CA LEU A 236 9.37 -14.80 -4.44
C LEU A 236 10.34 -14.57 -3.27
N ASN A 237 11.26 -13.62 -3.36
CA ASN A 237 12.33 -13.50 -2.38
C ASN A 237 12.12 -12.26 -1.50
N LYS A 238 11.71 -12.49 -0.26
CA LYS A 238 11.60 -11.40 0.73
C LYS A 238 12.97 -10.96 1.21
N ILE A 239 13.28 -9.67 1.02
CA ILE A 239 14.41 -9.02 1.68
C ILE A 239 14.00 -8.73 3.14
N PRO A 240 14.92 -8.80 4.12
CA PRO A 240 14.58 -8.58 5.53
C PRO A 240 13.84 -7.28 5.78
N ASN A 241 12.88 -7.31 6.72
CA ASN A 241 12.04 -6.18 7.09
C ASN A 241 12.85 -4.93 7.41
N ILE A 242 12.47 -3.80 6.83
CA ILE A 242 13.00 -2.50 7.17
C ILE A 242 12.01 -1.80 8.10
N ILE A 243 12.45 -1.44 9.31
CA ILE A 243 11.64 -0.62 10.22
C ILE A 243 11.91 0.85 9.92
N ILE A 244 10.87 1.61 9.65
CA ILE A 244 10.98 3.04 9.39
C ILE A 244 11.03 3.79 10.73
N SER A 245 12.24 4.14 11.19
CA SER A 245 12.52 4.65 12.54
C SER A 245 11.83 5.96 12.92
N GLU A 246 11.42 6.77 11.97
CA GLU A 246 10.78 8.06 12.27
C GLU A 246 9.27 8.01 12.40
N ALA A 247 8.67 6.97 11.86
CA ALA A 247 7.31 6.63 12.25
C ALA A 247 7.25 6.35 13.76
N LEU A 248 8.27 5.71 14.34
CA LEU A 248 8.40 5.50 15.79
C LEU A 248 8.43 6.81 16.58
N TYR A 249 9.11 7.86 16.10
CA TYR A 249 9.14 9.17 16.76
C TYR A 249 7.78 9.89 16.75
N LEU A 250 7.09 9.85 15.62
CA LEU A 250 5.71 10.36 15.53
C LEU A 250 4.77 9.59 16.44
N LEU A 251 4.99 8.29 16.58
CA LEU A 251 4.23 7.40 17.44
C LEU A 251 4.48 7.67 18.92
N ASP A 252 5.71 7.97 19.34
CA ASP A 252 6.00 8.39 20.70
C ASP A 252 5.29 9.70 21.07
N LYS A 253 5.26 10.66 20.16
CA LYS A 253 4.45 11.88 20.32
C LYS A 253 2.94 11.62 20.38
N LEU A 254 2.45 10.61 19.67
CA LEU A 254 1.04 10.24 19.71
C LEU A 254 0.65 9.50 20.98
N LYS A 255 1.57 8.78 21.63
CA LYS A 255 1.35 8.14 22.95
C LYS A 255 1.06 9.16 24.05
N GLU A 256 1.48 10.41 23.89
CA GLU A 256 1.16 11.51 24.81
C GLU A 256 -0.29 12.02 24.67
N LEU A 257 -1.03 11.59 23.65
CA LEU A 257 -2.43 11.95 23.42
C LEU A 257 -3.39 10.94 24.07
N PRO A 258 -4.58 11.37 24.50
CA PRO A 258 -5.62 10.45 24.99
C PRO A 258 -5.95 9.36 23.98
N LEU A 259 -6.19 8.12 24.43
CA LEU A 259 -6.45 6.93 23.61
C LEU A 259 -7.48 7.16 22.49
N MET A 260 -8.58 7.85 22.76
CA MET A 260 -9.59 8.19 21.76
C MET A 260 -9.05 9.09 20.63
N LYS A 261 -8.11 9.98 20.92
CA LYS A 261 -7.43 10.80 19.89
C LYS A 261 -6.40 9.98 19.10
N GLN A 262 -5.74 9.01 19.75
CA GLN A 262 -4.83 8.10 19.06
C GLN A 262 -5.56 7.25 18.04
N GLU A 263 -6.70 6.64 18.40
CA GLU A 263 -7.51 5.84 17.47
C GLU A 263 -8.03 6.65 16.28
N SER A 264 -8.49 7.89 16.50
CA SER A 264 -8.95 8.74 15.39
C SER A 264 -7.82 9.16 14.43
N ILE A 265 -6.60 9.32 14.97
CA ILE A 265 -5.42 9.64 14.19
C ILE A 265 -4.94 8.42 13.38
N PHE A 266 -5.08 7.20 13.94
CA PHE A 266 -4.68 5.97 13.26
C PHE A 266 -5.69 5.47 12.22
N ARG A 267 -6.99 5.75 12.39
CA ARG A 267 -8.02 5.38 11.41
C ARG A 267 -7.91 6.13 10.07
N GLY A 268 -7.15 7.22 10.03
CA GLY A 268 -7.02 8.06 8.86
C GLY A 268 -5.59 8.23 8.34
N LYS A 269 -4.63 7.38 8.70
CA LYS A 269 -3.24 7.53 8.23
C LYS A 269 -2.89 6.49 7.18
N SER A 270 -2.84 6.94 5.95
CA SER A 270 -2.18 6.23 4.88
C SER A 270 -0.72 6.62 4.83
N PHE A 271 0.17 5.64 4.74
CA PHE A 271 1.56 5.86 4.41
C PHE A 271 1.71 5.52 2.94
N ILE A 272 2.17 6.47 2.15
CA ILE A 272 2.37 6.28 0.73
C ILE A 272 3.87 6.30 0.45
N LEU A 273 4.38 5.22 -0.07
CA LEU A 273 5.75 5.11 -0.55
C LEU A 273 5.72 5.09 -2.08
N ARG A 274 6.36 6.05 -2.73
CA ARG A 274 6.62 6.01 -4.16
C ARG A 274 8.11 6.06 -4.42
N LEU A 275 8.61 5.09 -5.17
CA LEU A 275 9.95 5.10 -5.72
C LEU A 275 9.89 5.72 -7.12
N ALA A 276 10.67 6.78 -7.35
CA ALA A 276 10.77 7.44 -8.63
C ALA A 276 12.04 7.00 -9.37
N GLU A 277 12.05 7.14 -10.69
CA GLU A 277 13.10 6.67 -11.61
C GLU A 277 14.53 7.13 -11.33
N GLU A 278 14.76 8.08 -10.42
CA GLU A 278 16.08 8.64 -10.12
C GLU A 278 16.62 8.26 -8.73
N ASN A 279 16.36 7.06 -8.20
CA ASN A 279 16.80 6.62 -6.86
C ASN A 279 16.31 7.51 -5.71
N LYS A 280 15.18 8.20 -5.87
CA LYS A 280 14.56 9.03 -4.84
C LYS A 280 13.28 8.35 -4.37
N ALA A 281 13.27 7.92 -3.12
CA ALA A 281 12.02 7.53 -2.46
C ALA A 281 11.27 8.81 -2.06
N PHE A 282 10.04 8.98 -2.52
CA PHE A 282 9.13 9.99 -2.00
C PHE A 282 8.25 9.31 -0.96
N ILE A 283 8.36 9.77 0.27
CA ILE A 283 7.54 9.29 1.37
C ILE A 283 6.72 10.49 1.84
N LEU A 284 5.41 10.41 1.63
CA LEU A 284 4.48 11.38 2.16
C LEU A 284 3.89 10.82 3.46
N PHE A 285 3.97 11.61 4.51
CA PHE A 285 3.28 11.35 5.77
C PHE A 285 2.07 12.23 5.89
N ARG A 286 1.09 11.65 6.47
CA ARG A 286 -0.07 12.35 6.96
C ARG A 286 -0.01 12.56 8.46
#